data_8b80776ba18b50fb75d383574dc0f799
#
_entry.id   8b80776ba18b50fb75d383574dc0f799
#
_cell.length_a   1.000
_cell.length_b   1.000
_cell.length_c   1.000
_cell.angle_alpha   90.00
_cell.angle_beta   90.00
_cell.angle_gamma   90.00
#
_symmetry.space_group_name_H-M   'P 1'
#
loop_
_entity.id
_entity.type
_entity.pdbx_description
1 polymer ?
#
loop_
_entity_poly.entity_id
_entity_poly.type
_entity_poly.pdbx_seq_one_letter_code
_entity_poly.pdbx_strand_id
1 'polypeptide(L)'
;MIYSKHSSRSPEEVGKRLEEAAAKHKFGILHVHDLRRTLDSKGIQLGSECRIYDVCNPQAAAKALHIDMMVSTVLPCRISVFSMEEGCVIATVKPMSLFRATGLTGSEALAEEVERELLAIVNEAA
;
A
#
# COMPACT_ATOMS: atom_id res chain seq x y z
N MET A 1 6.97 -10.80 -0.34
CA MET A 1 7.67 -10.36 -1.55
C MET A 1 7.05 -9.09 -2.08
N ILE A 2 7.84 -8.30 -2.77
CA ILE A 2 7.35 -7.05 -3.36
C ILE A 2 6.65 -7.35 -4.68
N TYR A 3 5.50 -6.73 -4.87
CA TYR A 3 4.78 -6.68 -6.12
C TYR A 3 4.83 -5.25 -6.66
N SER A 4 5.23 -5.07 -7.90
CA SER A 4 5.35 -3.72 -8.47
C SER A 4 4.86 -3.66 -9.91
N LYS A 5 4.45 -2.46 -10.31
CA LYS A 5 4.07 -2.11 -11.68
C LYS A 5 4.70 -0.78 -12.05
N HIS A 6 5.16 -0.68 -13.28
CA HIS A 6 5.57 0.58 -13.86
C HIS A 6 4.35 1.25 -14.52
N SER A 7 4.23 2.57 -14.39
CA SER A 7 3.23 3.37 -15.07
C SER A 7 3.90 4.52 -15.82
N SER A 8 3.40 4.83 -17.01
CA SER A 8 3.85 6.02 -17.76
C SER A 8 3.24 7.32 -17.23
N ARG A 9 2.29 7.20 -16.30
CA ARG A 9 1.61 8.35 -15.69
C ARG A 9 2.49 8.99 -14.62
N SER A 10 2.16 10.24 -14.28
CA SER A 10 2.83 10.92 -13.16
C SER A 10 2.40 10.31 -11.82
N PRO A 11 3.20 10.48 -10.75
CA PRO A 11 2.78 10.07 -9.40
C PRO A 11 1.46 10.71 -8.97
N GLU A 12 1.19 11.94 -9.39
CA GLU A 12 -0.06 12.64 -9.07
C GLU A 12 -1.26 11.96 -9.72
N GLU A 13 -1.17 11.62 -11.00
CA GLU A 13 -2.24 10.91 -11.72
C GLU A 13 -2.47 9.53 -11.12
N VAL A 14 -1.40 8.80 -10.84
CA VAL A 14 -1.48 7.48 -10.21
C VAL A 14 -2.14 7.59 -8.85
N GLY A 15 -1.83 8.63 -8.07
CA GLY A 15 -2.45 8.87 -6.77
C GLY A 15 -3.97 8.99 -6.87
N LYS A 16 -4.47 9.73 -7.85
CA LYS A 16 -5.92 9.88 -8.08
C LYS A 16 -6.56 8.54 -8.48
N ARG A 17 -5.91 7.82 -9.37
CA ARG A 17 -6.38 6.50 -9.80
C ARG A 17 -6.37 5.49 -8.65
N LEU A 18 -5.38 5.61 -7.77
CA LEU A 18 -5.26 4.77 -6.59
C LEU A 18 -6.43 4.99 -5.63
N GLU A 19 -6.82 6.25 -5.42
CA GLU A 19 -7.98 6.58 -4.58
C GLU A 19 -9.26 5.95 -5.13
N GLU A 20 -9.47 6.07 -6.44
CA GLU A 20 -10.64 5.50 -7.11
C GLU A 20 -10.64 3.97 -7.03
N ALA A 21 -9.51 3.35 -7.34
CA ALA A 21 -9.37 1.89 -7.30
C ALA A 21 -9.57 1.36 -5.87
N ALA A 22 -8.98 2.02 -4.88
CA ALA A 22 -9.14 1.64 -3.48
C ALA A 22 -10.62 1.63 -3.08
N ALA A 23 -11.35 2.70 -3.41
CA ALA A 23 -12.78 2.81 -3.09
C ALA A 23 -13.60 1.68 -3.73
N LYS A 24 -13.30 1.32 -4.99
CA LYS A 24 -13.97 0.20 -5.68
C LYS A 24 -13.78 -1.14 -4.95
N HIS A 25 -12.63 -1.33 -4.35
CA HIS A 25 -12.28 -2.56 -3.63
C HIS A 25 -12.56 -2.47 -2.12
N LYS A 26 -13.32 -1.44 -1.70
CA LYS A 26 -13.70 -1.21 -0.28
C LYS A 26 -12.51 -0.96 0.64
N PHE A 27 -11.45 -0.40 0.09
CA PHE A 27 -10.32 0.10 0.86
C PHE A 27 -10.45 1.61 1.03
N GLY A 28 -10.10 2.09 2.22
CA GLY A 28 -9.95 3.52 2.48
C GLY A 28 -8.48 3.90 2.51
N ILE A 29 -8.17 5.13 2.11
CA ILE A 29 -6.84 5.70 2.28
C ILE A 29 -6.83 6.41 3.62
N LEU A 30 -6.02 5.90 4.55
CA LEU A 30 -5.94 6.43 5.91
C LEU A 30 -5.01 7.64 5.99
N HIS A 31 -3.91 7.60 5.26
CA HIS A 31 -2.89 8.63 5.28
C HIS A 31 -2.00 8.51 4.05
N VAL A 32 -1.45 9.66 3.63
CA VAL A 32 -0.45 9.71 2.55
C VAL A 32 0.80 10.37 3.11
N HIS A 33 1.91 9.63 3.12
CA HIS A 33 3.21 10.14 3.54
C HIS A 33 3.95 10.67 2.31
N ASP A 34 4.17 11.96 2.24
CA ASP A 34 4.99 12.58 1.20
C ASP A 34 6.42 12.66 1.71
N LEU A 35 7.23 11.66 1.38
CA LEU A 35 8.59 11.56 1.91
C LEU A 35 9.52 12.63 1.37
N ARG A 36 9.35 13.07 0.14
CA ARG A 36 10.15 14.16 -0.40
C ARG A 36 9.95 15.43 0.43
N ARG A 37 8.70 15.76 0.68
CA ARG A 37 8.35 16.92 1.50
C ARG A 37 8.86 16.81 2.93
N THR A 38 8.70 15.63 3.53
CA THR A 38 9.16 15.37 4.91
C THR A 38 10.67 15.54 5.00
N LEU A 39 11.43 14.98 4.06
CA LEU A 39 12.89 15.09 4.06
C LEU A 39 13.35 16.50 3.75
N ASP A 40 12.69 17.19 2.82
CA ASP A 40 12.97 18.60 2.51
C ASP A 40 12.84 19.47 3.77
N SER A 41 11.81 19.22 4.59
CA SER A 41 11.61 19.96 5.84
C SER A 41 12.72 19.75 6.86
N LYS A 42 13.51 18.71 6.69
CA LYS A 42 14.66 18.37 7.53
C LYS A 42 16.00 18.73 6.87
N GLY A 43 15.96 19.45 5.75
CA GLY A 43 17.14 19.86 5.03
C GLY A 43 17.80 18.77 4.18
N ILE A 44 17.06 17.69 3.90
CA ILE A 44 17.58 16.55 3.12
C ILE A 44 16.85 16.50 1.79
N GLN A 45 17.61 16.50 0.69
CA GLN A 45 17.05 16.38 -0.66
C GLN A 45 16.99 14.92 -1.10
N LEU A 46 15.77 14.42 -1.36
CA LEU A 46 15.61 13.07 -1.89
C LEU A 46 15.79 13.03 -3.41
N GLY A 47 15.43 14.10 -4.11
CA GLY A 47 15.56 14.20 -5.56
C GLY A 47 14.45 13.52 -6.36
N SER A 48 13.62 12.74 -5.72
CA SER A 48 12.50 12.02 -6.36
C SER A 48 11.22 12.20 -5.56
N GLU A 49 10.09 12.17 -6.23
CA GLU A 49 8.81 12.07 -5.52
C GLU A 49 8.67 10.66 -4.96
N CYS A 50 8.24 10.57 -3.73
CA CYS A 50 7.99 9.29 -3.07
C CYS A 50 6.82 9.48 -2.10
N ARG A 51 5.73 8.79 -2.37
CA ARG A 51 4.53 8.84 -1.54
C ARG A 51 4.19 7.44 -1.08
N ILE A 52 3.85 7.32 0.20
CA ILE A 52 3.40 6.06 0.77
C ILE A 52 1.95 6.23 1.18
N TYR A 53 1.08 5.40 0.62
CA TYR A 53 -0.35 5.39 0.91
C TYR A 53 -0.63 4.29 1.93
N ASP A 54 -1.08 4.67 3.11
CA ASP A 54 -1.59 3.73 4.10
C ASP A 54 -3.04 3.43 3.73
N VAL A 55 -3.34 2.17 3.42
CA VAL A 55 -4.66 1.75 2.96
C VAL A 55 -5.21 0.65 3.85
N CYS A 56 -6.52 0.63 4.03
CA CYS A 56 -7.17 -0.32 4.93
C CYS A 56 -8.52 -0.76 4.39
N ASN A 57 -8.76 -2.07 4.42
CA ASN A 57 -10.10 -2.63 4.34
C ASN A 57 -10.58 -2.81 5.78
N PRO A 58 -11.49 -1.94 6.28
CA PRO A 58 -11.85 -1.96 7.70
C PRO A 58 -12.46 -3.27 8.17
N GLN A 59 -13.27 -3.91 7.33
CA GLN A 59 -13.93 -5.17 7.70
C GLN A 59 -12.90 -6.30 7.84
N ALA A 60 -12.00 -6.43 6.88
CA ALA A 60 -10.96 -7.45 6.93
C ALA A 60 -10.00 -7.20 8.11
N ALA A 61 -9.61 -5.95 8.33
CA ALA A 61 -8.75 -5.57 9.46
C ALA A 61 -9.40 -5.92 10.80
N ALA A 62 -10.67 -5.58 10.98
CA ALA A 62 -11.40 -5.89 12.21
C ALA A 62 -11.46 -7.39 12.47
N LYS A 63 -11.75 -8.18 11.45
CA LYS A 63 -11.78 -9.66 11.59
C LYS A 63 -10.42 -10.21 12.00
N ALA A 64 -9.35 -9.76 11.36
CA ALA A 64 -8.00 -10.22 11.68
C ALA A 64 -7.60 -9.83 13.11
N LEU A 65 -7.88 -8.60 13.51
CA LEU A 65 -7.55 -8.11 14.85
C LEU A 65 -8.36 -8.83 15.95
N HIS A 66 -9.62 -9.22 15.66
CA HIS A 66 -10.39 -10.02 16.59
C HIS A 66 -9.81 -11.43 16.78
N ILE A 67 -9.14 -11.98 15.76
CA ILE A 67 -8.46 -13.26 15.86
C ILE A 67 -7.19 -13.10 16.70
N ASP A 68 -6.37 -12.09 16.40
CA ASP A 68 -5.10 -11.84 17.12
C ASP A 68 -4.70 -10.37 16.94
N MET A 69 -4.64 -9.64 18.04
CA MET A 69 -4.23 -8.23 18.03
C MET A 69 -2.78 -8.04 17.55
N MET A 70 -1.95 -9.07 17.58
CA MET A 70 -0.56 -8.99 17.08
C MET A 70 -0.51 -8.73 15.56
N VAL A 71 -1.60 -8.99 14.83
CA VAL A 71 -1.72 -8.65 13.41
C VAL A 71 -1.53 -7.14 13.18
N SER A 72 -1.78 -6.32 14.20
CA SER A 72 -1.58 -4.87 14.11
C SER A 72 -0.13 -4.49 13.76
N THR A 73 0.82 -5.36 14.01
CA THR A 73 2.24 -5.12 13.69
C THR A 73 2.51 -5.04 12.19
N VAL A 74 1.63 -5.59 11.36
CA VAL A 74 1.74 -5.58 9.89
C VAL A 74 0.59 -4.79 9.23
N LEU A 75 -0.14 -4.00 10.01
CA LEU A 75 -1.16 -3.10 9.52
C LEU A 75 -0.71 -1.64 9.73
N PRO A 76 -1.23 -0.69 8.94
CA PRO A 76 -2.05 -0.87 7.75
C PRO A 76 -1.22 -1.38 6.56
N CYS A 77 -1.91 -1.81 5.49
CA CYS A 77 -1.25 -2.12 4.23
C CYS A 77 -0.69 -0.84 3.62
N ARG A 78 0.39 -0.94 2.87
CA ARG A 78 1.05 0.22 2.26
C ARG A 78 1.23 0.04 0.77
N ILE A 79 0.99 1.11 0.03
CA ILE A 79 1.30 1.18 -1.39
C ILE A 79 2.25 2.34 -1.59
N SER A 80 3.42 2.07 -2.17
CA SER A 80 4.41 3.08 -2.47
C SER A 80 4.29 3.53 -3.92
N VAL A 81 4.40 4.84 -4.15
CA VAL A 81 4.43 5.43 -5.50
C VAL A 81 5.64 6.35 -5.56
N PHE A 82 6.58 6.05 -6.43
CA PHE A 82 7.78 6.88 -6.56
C PHE A 82 8.13 7.15 -8.02
N SER A 83 8.66 8.34 -8.27
CA SER A 83 8.97 8.80 -9.62
C SER A 83 10.19 8.10 -10.19
N MET A 84 10.16 7.90 -11.51
CA MET A 84 11.26 7.44 -12.33
C MET A 84 11.56 8.52 -13.38
N GLU A 85 12.55 8.31 -14.24
CA GLU A 85 12.82 9.24 -15.34
C GLU A 85 11.57 9.43 -16.19
N GLU A 86 10.88 8.34 -16.49
CA GLU A 86 9.59 8.37 -17.19
C GLU A 86 8.53 7.66 -16.35
N GLY A 87 7.53 8.44 -15.91
CA GLY A 87 6.44 7.88 -15.14
C GLY A 87 6.83 7.58 -13.70
N CYS A 88 6.30 6.48 -13.20
CA CYS A 88 6.52 6.09 -11.80
C CYS A 88 6.39 4.58 -11.62
N VAL A 89 6.79 4.11 -10.44
CA VAL A 89 6.59 2.73 -9.99
C VAL A 89 5.57 2.74 -8.87
N ILE A 90 4.65 1.77 -8.91
CA ILE A 90 3.69 1.50 -7.84
C ILE A 90 4.05 0.15 -7.26
N ALA A 91 4.27 0.08 -5.96
CA ALA A 91 4.76 -1.14 -5.32
C ALA A 91 4.10 -1.38 -3.97
N THR A 92 3.97 -2.64 -3.62
CA THR A 92 3.49 -3.05 -2.31
C THR A 92 4.16 -4.36 -1.90
N VAL A 93 4.27 -4.61 -0.60
CA VAL A 93 4.67 -5.92 -0.11
C VAL A 93 3.41 -6.78 -0.06
N LYS A 94 3.48 -7.97 -0.62
CA LYS A 94 2.33 -8.88 -0.60
C LYS A 94 1.93 -9.18 0.85
N PRO A 95 0.66 -8.96 1.23
CA PRO A 95 0.19 -9.24 2.60
C PRO A 95 0.51 -10.63 3.11
N MET A 96 0.41 -11.66 2.27
CA MET A 96 0.76 -13.03 2.67
C MET A 96 2.23 -13.15 3.08
N SER A 97 3.13 -12.45 2.38
CA SER A 97 4.56 -12.46 2.72
C SER A 97 4.81 -11.84 4.09
N LEU A 98 4.16 -10.72 4.37
CA LEU A 98 4.24 -10.06 5.68
C LEU A 98 3.64 -10.95 6.77
N PHE A 99 2.48 -11.53 6.52
CA PHE A 99 1.80 -12.38 7.49
C PHE A 99 2.65 -13.59 7.84
N ARG A 100 3.21 -14.28 6.84
CA ARG A 100 4.10 -15.43 7.07
C ARG A 100 5.34 -15.04 7.86
N ALA A 101 5.90 -13.86 7.60
CA ALA A 101 7.08 -13.38 8.31
C ALA A 101 6.84 -13.19 9.81
N THR A 102 5.60 -12.95 10.23
CA THR A 102 5.26 -12.80 11.65
C THR A 102 5.21 -14.13 12.40
N GLY A 103 5.01 -15.23 11.69
CA GLY A 103 4.76 -16.53 12.31
C GLY A 103 3.36 -16.69 12.90
N LEU A 104 2.49 -15.69 12.74
CA LEU A 104 1.12 -15.76 13.22
C LEU A 104 0.27 -16.71 12.37
N THR A 105 -0.80 -17.24 12.97
CA THR A 105 -1.75 -18.13 12.31
C THR A 105 -3.18 -17.66 12.56
N GLY A 106 -4.12 -18.19 11.79
CA GLY A 106 -5.55 -17.94 11.97
C GLY A 106 -6.15 -16.90 11.03
N SER A 107 -5.33 -16.11 10.34
CA SER A 107 -5.81 -15.09 9.40
C SER A 107 -5.31 -15.31 7.96
N GLU A 108 -4.90 -16.53 7.61
CA GLU A 108 -4.35 -16.84 6.28
C GLU A 108 -5.34 -16.52 5.16
N ALA A 109 -6.60 -16.92 5.32
CA ALA A 109 -7.63 -16.68 4.32
C ALA A 109 -7.92 -15.19 4.14
N LEU A 110 -7.92 -14.42 5.23
CA LEU A 110 -8.09 -12.97 5.20
C LEU A 110 -6.90 -12.30 4.50
N ALA A 111 -5.69 -12.75 4.80
CA ALA A 111 -4.48 -12.21 4.18
C ALA A 111 -4.46 -12.49 2.66
N GLU A 112 -4.90 -13.66 2.22
CA GLU A 112 -5.04 -13.99 0.80
C GLU A 112 -6.05 -13.08 0.10
N GLU A 113 -7.22 -12.87 0.73
CA GLU A 113 -8.25 -12.01 0.18
C GLU A 113 -7.77 -10.57 0.06
N VAL A 114 -7.15 -10.04 1.11
CA VAL A 114 -6.59 -8.68 1.11
C VAL A 114 -5.50 -8.55 0.05
N GLU A 115 -4.63 -9.54 -0.09
CA GLU A 115 -3.58 -9.53 -1.11
C GLU A 115 -4.18 -9.45 -2.51
N ARG A 116 -5.17 -10.27 -2.82
CA ARG A 116 -5.81 -10.27 -4.12
C ARG A 116 -6.39 -8.91 -4.47
N GLU A 117 -7.10 -8.29 -3.53
CA GLU A 117 -7.67 -6.96 -3.71
C GLU A 117 -6.60 -5.88 -3.82
N LEU A 118 -5.56 -5.95 -3.00
CA LEU A 118 -4.48 -4.97 -3.01
C LEU A 118 -3.71 -4.99 -4.33
N LEU A 119 -3.41 -6.17 -4.87
CA LEU A 119 -2.75 -6.30 -6.16
C LEU A 119 -3.63 -5.79 -7.30
N ALA A 120 -4.94 -6.02 -7.23
CA ALA A 120 -5.89 -5.46 -8.19
C ALA A 120 -5.88 -3.93 -8.15
N ILE A 121 -5.85 -3.34 -6.97
CA ILE A 121 -5.77 -1.88 -6.79
C ILE A 121 -4.49 -1.33 -7.46
N VAL A 122 -3.35 -1.95 -7.21
CA VAL A 122 -2.08 -1.55 -7.83
C VAL A 122 -2.17 -1.62 -9.36
N ASN A 123 -2.72 -2.70 -9.89
CA ASN A 123 -2.87 -2.88 -11.35
C ASN A 123 -3.80 -1.83 -11.96
N GLU A 124 -4.90 -1.51 -11.31
CA GLU A 124 -5.87 -0.54 -11.79
C GLU A 124 -5.31 0.89 -11.74
N ALA A 125 -4.48 1.20 -10.77
CA ALA A 125 -3.88 2.52 -10.60
C ALA A 125 -2.74 2.80 -11.60
N ALA A 126 -2.11 1.78 -12.10
CA ALA A 126 -0.94 1.89 -12.99
C ALA A 126 -1.22 2.57 -14.37
#